data_081396b0bd9ed1cee06e617b21fc31d7
#
_entry.id   081396b0bd9ed1cee06e617b21fc31d7
#
_cell.length_a   1.000
_cell.length_b   1.000
_cell.length_c   1.000
_cell.angle_alpha   90.00
_cell.angle_beta   90.00
_cell.angle_gamma   90.00
#
_symmetry.space_group_name_H-M   'P 1'
#
loop_
_entity.id
_entity.type
_entity.pdbx_description
1 polymer ?
#
loop_
_entity_poly.entity_id
_entity_poly.type
_entity_poly.pdbx_seq_one_letter_code
_entity_poly.pdbx_strand_id
1 'polypeptide(L)'
;MPMPSAAVSHAPPDWNALLAPYRKPEIWRSAYQLTNTAIPFVALWMAMLWSLEVGYWLTLLLAIPTSLFMIRLFIFQHDCGHGAFFKSRRANTVVGSIIGVVMLIPYSYWRRTHAIHHATSGNLDQRSFGDIDTLTVREYLNLSRWKRLLYRVYRHPWVMLGVGPLYQFIVKHRFPTDTPRSWKREWMSVWATNIAVAAVVAGMWFTIGIERFLLVQLPLTLLSGSLGVFLFYVQHQYEDTYWRYRETWDYYAAGLEGSSYFDLPKILHWFTGNIGYHHIHHVCSRIPNYHLQRAWNEIPALQKVTWLSIPDSLQTLRLSLWDEDSRQLIGFRGLPAVRERLERDLDDGETVRPPKPYVIPRAWRG
;
A
#
# COMPACT_ATOMS: atom_id res chain seq x y z
N MET A 1 9.88 19.98 53.31
CA MET A 1 9.38 18.67 52.82
C MET A 1 9.40 18.69 51.30
N PRO A 2 10.15 17.84 50.62
CA PRO A 2 10.08 17.79 49.15
C PRO A 2 8.78 17.15 48.74
N MET A 3 8.07 17.75 47.78
CA MET A 3 6.88 17.20 47.16
C MET A 3 7.23 15.87 46.46
N PRO A 4 6.39 14.84 46.54
CA PRO A 4 6.63 13.61 45.84
C PRO A 4 6.55 13.86 44.33
N SER A 5 7.62 13.52 43.60
CA SER A 5 7.65 13.48 42.17
C SER A 5 6.53 12.51 41.72
N ALA A 6 5.52 13.05 41.02
CA ALA A 6 4.51 12.24 40.40
C ALA A 6 5.22 11.30 39.38
N ALA A 7 5.26 10.01 39.67
CA ALA A 7 5.70 8.99 38.75
C ALA A 7 4.80 9.07 37.51
N VAL A 8 5.34 9.57 36.40
CA VAL A 8 4.66 9.57 35.11
C VAL A 8 4.44 8.09 34.76
N SER A 9 3.21 7.68 34.80
CA SER A 9 2.79 6.34 34.38
C SER A 9 3.22 6.15 32.93
N HIS A 10 4.16 5.24 32.68
CA HIS A 10 4.61 4.86 31.34
C HIS A 10 3.71 3.79 30.70
N ALA A 11 2.45 3.70 31.10
CA ALA A 11 1.48 2.84 30.40
C ALA A 11 1.30 3.38 28.96
N PRO A 12 1.27 2.49 27.95
CA PRO A 12 1.03 2.91 26.58
C PRO A 12 -0.31 3.66 26.48
N PRO A 13 -0.39 4.72 25.62
CA PRO A 13 -1.61 5.50 25.47
C PRO A 13 -2.80 4.63 25.07
N ASP A 14 -3.98 4.90 25.59
CA ASP A 14 -5.22 4.34 25.03
C ASP A 14 -5.51 5.00 23.67
N TRP A 15 -4.94 4.42 22.62
CA TRP A 15 -5.10 4.87 21.23
C TRP A 15 -6.57 4.91 20.81
N ASN A 16 -7.42 4.00 21.34
CA ASN A 16 -8.83 3.98 21.01
C ASN A 16 -9.56 5.22 21.53
N ALA A 17 -9.30 5.62 22.75
CA ALA A 17 -9.87 6.83 23.35
C ALA A 17 -9.33 8.10 22.68
N LEU A 18 -8.00 8.20 22.50
CA LEU A 18 -7.34 9.35 21.88
C LEU A 18 -7.81 9.62 20.45
N LEU A 19 -8.01 8.56 19.64
CA LEU A 19 -8.36 8.69 18.22
C LEU A 19 -9.87 8.70 17.96
N ALA A 20 -10.71 8.47 18.97
CA ALA A 20 -12.17 8.46 18.83
C ALA A 20 -12.77 9.75 18.22
N PRO A 21 -12.30 10.98 18.57
CA PRO A 21 -12.84 12.21 17.99
C PRO A 21 -12.69 12.35 16.49
N TYR A 22 -11.67 11.71 15.90
CA TYR A 22 -11.33 11.84 14.48
C TYR A 22 -12.05 10.82 13.57
N ARG A 23 -12.77 9.82 14.13
CA ARG A 23 -13.40 8.72 13.38
C ARG A 23 -14.74 9.06 12.73
N LYS A 24 -15.22 10.30 12.86
CA LYS A 24 -16.56 10.68 12.40
C LYS A 24 -16.54 11.19 10.97
N PRO A 25 -17.04 10.42 9.97
CA PRO A 25 -17.10 10.92 8.61
C PRO A 25 -18.16 12.02 8.45
N GLU A 26 -17.80 13.06 7.68
CA GLU A 26 -18.62 14.22 7.34
C GLU A 26 -19.04 14.12 5.87
N ILE A 27 -20.34 13.91 5.62
CA ILE A 27 -20.87 13.63 4.28
C ILE A 27 -20.54 14.72 3.26
N TRP A 28 -20.62 15.97 3.67
CA TRP A 28 -20.35 17.09 2.76
C TRP A 28 -18.88 17.19 2.37
N ARG A 29 -17.94 16.88 3.28
CA ARG A 29 -16.51 16.79 2.97
C ARG A 29 -16.22 15.67 2.00
N SER A 30 -16.80 14.50 2.22
CA SER A 30 -16.65 13.36 1.33
C SER A 30 -17.23 13.65 -0.05
N ALA A 31 -18.42 14.25 -0.13
CA ALA A 31 -19.03 14.66 -1.39
C ALA A 31 -18.20 15.73 -2.12
N TYR A 32 -17.73 16.74 -1.41
CA TYR A 32 -16.86 17.77 -1.98
C TYR A 32 -15.55 17.18 -2.53
N GLN A 33 -14.90 16.27 -1.78
CA GLN A 33 -13.70 15.59 -2.24
C GLN A 33 -13.95 14.75 -3.50
N LEU A 34 -15.05 14.01 -3.55
CA LEU A 34 -15.43 13.26 -4.76
C LEU A 34 -15.60 14.18 -5.95
N THR A 35 -16.35 15.27 -5.79
CA THR A 35 -16.66 16.19 -6.89
C THR A 35 -15.42 16.91 -7.39
N ASN A 36 -14.60 17.47 -6.48
CA ASN A 36 -13.39 18.21 -6.85
C ASN A 36 -12.25 17.30 -7.35
N THR A 37 -12.45 15.99 -7.32
CA THR A 37 -11.50 15.00 -7.85
C THR A 37 -12.02 14.34 -9.12
N ALA A 38 -13.29 13.89 -9.13
CA ALA A 38 -13.85 13.19 -10.27
C ALA A 38 -14.03 14.12 -11.49
N ILE A 39 -14.45 15.38 -11.29
CA ILE A 39 -14.64 16.33 -12.39
C ILE A 39 -13.29 16.63 -13.08
N PRO A 40 -12.22 17.07 -12.39
CA PRO A 40 -10.92 17.27 -13.02
C PRO A 40 -10.34 15.99 -13.63
N PHE A 41 -10.53 14.84 -12.99
CA PHE A 41 -10.10 13.55 -13.55
C PHE A 41 -10.74 13.29 -14.92
N VAL A 42 -12.06 13.42 -15.02
CA VAL A 42 -12.78 13.22 -16.29
C VAL A 42 -12.36 14.26 -17.33
N ALA A 43 -12.24 15.54 -16.93
CA ALA A 43 -11.81 16.60 -17.84
C ALA A 43 -10.40 16.36 -18.39
N LEU A 44 -9.45 15.96 -17.54
CA LEU A 44 -8.09 15.62 -17.95
C LEU A 44 -8.05 14.36 -18.82
N TRP A 45 -8.86 13.35 -18.51
CA TRP A 45 -8.96 12.14 -19.32
C TRP A 45 -9.47 12.49 -20.75
N MET A 46 -10.50 13.35 -20.85
CA MET A 46 -10.99 13.87 -22.14
C MET A 46 -9.94 14.72 -22.85
N ALA A 47 -9.18 15.54 -22.11
CA ALA A 47 -8.07 16.30 -22.67
C ALA A 47 -6.95 15.40 -23.21
N MET A 48 -6.65 14.27 -22.52
CA MET A 48 -5.73 13.26 -23.05
C MET A 48 -6.24 12.63 -24.35
N LEU A 49 -7.54 12.35 -24.46
CA LEU A 49 -8.12 11.83 -25.68
C LEU A 49 -8.02 12.85 -26.83
N TRP A 50 -8.35 14.11 -26.56
CA TRP A 50 -8.21 15.20 -27.54
C TRP A 50 -6.76 15.42 -27.95
N SER A 51 -5.82 15.33 -27.02
CA SER A 51 -4.38 15.56 -27.30
C SER A 51 -3.77 14.55 -28.28
N LEU A 52 -4.41 13.42 -28.54
CA LEU A 52 -3.98 12.47 -29.58
C LEU A 52 -3.98 13.10 -30.98
N GLU A 53 -4.83 14.11 -31.24
CA GLU A 53 -4.86 14.86 -32.50
C GLU A 53 -3.69 15.86 -32.62
N VAL A 54 -3.11 16.26 -31.48
CA VAL A 54 -1.99 17.21 -31.43
C VAL A 54 -0.66 16.45 -31.47
N GLY A 55 -0.55 15.40 -30.67
CA GLY A 55 0.61 14.54 -30.60
C GLY A 55 0.70 13.75 -29.30
N TYR A 56 1.19 12.51 -29.38
CA TYR A 56 1.19 11.57 -28.27
C TYR A 56 2.05 12.04 -27.05
N TRP A 57 3.06 12.87 -27.29
CA TRP A 57 3.85 13.48 -26.21
C TRP A 57 2.98 14.31 -25.25
N LEU A 58 1.96 15.02 -25.78
CA LEU A 58 1.03 15.81 -24.96
C LEU A 58 0.12 14.90 -24.13
N THR A 59 -0.32 13.78 -24.71
CA THR A 59 -1.06 12.75 -23.98
C THR A 59 -0.26 12.20 -22.80
N LEU A 60 1.02 11.89 -23.01
CA LEU A 60 1.91 11.43 -21.95
C LEU A 60 2.16 12.51 -20.88
N LEU A 61 2.28 13.76 -21.27
CA LEU A 61 2.42 14.88 -20.32
C LEU A 61 1.16 15.04 -19.47
N LEU A 62 -0.03 14.99 -20.09
CA LEU A 62 -1.32 15.07 -19.39
C LEU A 62 -1.59 13.82 -18.50
N ALA A 63 -1.01 12.67 -18.81
CA ALA A 63 -1.13 11.49 -17.98
C ALA A 63 -0.56 11.70 -16.58
N ILE A 64 0.42 12.60 -16.39
CA ILE A 64 1.01 12.89 -15.08
C ILE A 64 -0.03 13.47 -14.11
N PRO A 65 -0.64 14.64 -14.37
CA PRO A 65 -1.66 15.16 -13.46
C PRO A 65 -2.89 14.26 -13.38
N THR A 66 -3.28 13.59 -14.48
CA THR A 66 -4.42 12.66 -14.48
C THR A 66 -4.17 11.48 -13.53
N SER A 67 -2.94 10.95 -13.48
CA SER A 67 -2.58 9.87 -12.56
C SER A 67 -2.62 10.30 -11.10
N LEU A 68 -2.30 11.55 -10.78
CA LEU A 68 -2.43 12.09 -9.42
C LEU A 68 -3.89 12.16 -8.97
N PHE A 69 -4.81 12.59 -9.84
CA PHE A 69 -6.24 12.52 -9.55
C PHE A 69 -6.74 11.08 -9.41
N MET A 70 -6.20 10.17 -10.22
CA MET A 70 -6.52 8.74 -10.12
C MET A 70 -6.07 8.14 -8.79
N ILE A 71 -4.87 8.49 -8.30
CA ILE A 71 -4.40 8.13 -6.94
C ILE A 71 -5.37 8.66 -5.87
N ARG A 72 -5.81 9.91 -6.00
CA ARG A 72 -6.74 10.48 -5.03
C ARG A 72 -8.08 9.75 -5.02
N LEU A 73 -8.60 9.34 -6.16
CA LEU A 73 -9.78 8.46 -6.24
C LEU A 73 -9.53 7.12 -5.54
N PHE A 74 -8.34 6.54 -5.72
CA PHE A 74 -7.96 5.32 -5.00
C PHE A 74 -8.00 5.50 -3.48
N ILE A 75 -7.52 6.63 -2.94
CA ILE A 75 -7.59 6.88 -1.49
C ILE A 75 -9.06 6.98 -1.02
N PHE A 76 -9.98 7.47 -1.83
CA PHE A 76 -11.42 7.44 -1.46
C PHE A 76 -11.98 6.02 -1.48
N GLN A 77 -11.58 5.18 -2.46
CA GLN A 77 -11.92 3.75 -2.45
C GLN A 77 -11.35 3.06 -1.20
N HIS A 78 -10.13 3.38 -0.82
CA HIS A 78 -9.43 2.89 0.34
C HIS A 78 -10.17 3.26 1.64
N ASP A 79 -10.55 4.52 1.83
CA ASP A 79 -11.36 4.96 2.97
C ASP A 79 -12.75 4.31 2.98
N CYS A 80 -13.38 4.12 1.80
CA CYS A 80 -14.60 3.34 1.67
C CYS A 80 -14.39 1.90 2.15
N GLY A 81 -13.24 1.29 1.85
CA GLY A 81 -12.85 -0.05 2.31
C GLY A 81 -12.83 -0.18 3.82
N HIS A 82 -12.35 0.81 4.52
CA HIS A 82 -12.34 0.91 5.98
C HIS A 82 -13.67 1.36 6.60
N GLY A 83 -14.63 1.77 5.76
CA GLY A 83 -15.89 2.36 6.23
C GLY A 83 -15.71 3.75 6.85
N ALA A 84 -14.64 4.44 6.46
CA ALA A 84 -14.26 5.75 6.96
C ALA A 84 -14.78 6.92 6.13
N PHE A 85 -15.09 6.71 4.83
CA PHE A 85 -15.45 7.78 3.92
C PHE A 85 -16.89 8.29 4.12
N PHE A 86 -17.86 7.37 4.31
CA PHE A 86 -19.26 7.69 4.61
C PHE A 86 -19.73 6.95 5.86
N LYS A 87 -20.74 7.52 6.58
CA LYS A 87 -21.43 6.80 7.66
C LYS A 87 -22.16 5.55 7.16
N SER A 88 -22.73 5.62 5.95
CA SER A 88 -23.48 4.53 5.33
C SER A 88 -22.55 3.46 4.75
N ARG A 89 -22.70 2.22 5.23
CA ARG A 89 -22.00 1.05 4.66
C ARG A 89 -22.33 0.83 3.17
N ARG A 90 -23.59 1.10 2.79
CA ARG A 90 -24.04 0.97 1.39
C ARG A 90 -23.34 2.02 0.51
N ALA A 91 -23.28 3.28 0.96
CA ALA A 91 -22.60 4.35 0.23
C ALA A 91 -21.10 4.01 0.02
N ASN A 92 -20.39 3.56 1.07
CA ASN A 92 -19.01 3.10 0.95
C ASN A 92 -18.88 1.95 -0.07
N THR A 93 -19.80 0.97 -0.05
CA THR A 93 -19.73 -0.15 -0.99
C THR A 93 -19.99 0.29 -2.44
N VAL A 94 -20.99 1.14 -2.68
CA VAL A 94 -21.33 1.62 -4.03
C VAL A 94 -20.22 2.49 -4.60
N VAL A 95 -19.80 3.52 -3.86
CA VAL A 95 -18.75 4.45 -4.30
C VAL A 95 -17.42 3.71 -4.48
N GLY A 96 -17.04 2.87 -3.50
CA GLY A 96 -15.82 2.07 -3.59
C GLY A 96 -15.83 1.10 -4.78
N SER A 97 -17.00 0.51 -5.13
CA SER A 97 -17.10 -0.38 -6.29
C SER A 97 -17.03 0.38 -7.61
N ILE A 98 -17.65 1.55 -7.71
CA ILE A 98 -17.56 2.40 -8.92
C ILE A 98 -16.11 2.83 -9.17
N ILE A 99 -15.44 3.36 -8.13
CA ILE A 99 -14.02 3.72 -8.24
C ILE A 99 -13.18 2.47 -8.56
N GLY A 100 -13.52 1.32 -7.98
CA GLY A 100 -12.85 0.05 -8.25
C GLY A 100 -12.88 -0.39 -9.72
N VAL A 101 -13.95 -0.10 -10.45
CA VAL A 101 -14.01 -0.34 -11.91
C VAL A 101 -13.01 0.57 -12.63
N VAL A 102 -12.97 1.86 -12.30
CA VAL A 102 -12.02 2.84 -12.88
C VAL A 102 -10.57 2.45 -12.60
N MET A 103 -10.30 1.96 -11.38
CA MET A 103 -8.97 1.57 -10.91
C MET A 103 -8.58 0.13 -11.28
N LEU A 104 -9.46 -0.62 -11.93
CA LEU A 104 -9.29 -2.05 -12.20
C LEU A 104 -9.11 -2.88 -10.90
N ILE A 105 -9.73 -2.47 -9.80
CA ILE A 105 -9.59 -3.09 -8.47
C ILE A 105 -10.95 -3.63 -8.01
N PRO A 106 -11.13 -4.96 -7.88
CA PRO A 106 -12.37 -5.53 -7.33
C PRO A 106 -12.53 -5.15 -5.85
N TYR A 107 -13.50 -4.29 -5.56
CA TYR A 107 -13.62 -3.61 -4.27
C TYR A 107 -13.69 -4.55 -3.05
N SER A 108 -14.57 -5.56 -3.07
CA SER A 108 -14.73 -6.45 -1.90
C SER A 108 -13.53 -7.39 -1.72
N TYR A 109 -12.89 -7.82 -2.81
CA TYR A 109 -11.65 -8.59 -2.79
C TYR A 109 -10.52 -7.76 -2.16
N TRP A 110 -10.27 -6.56 -2.70
CA TRP A 110 -9.25 -5.66 -2.21
C TRP A 110 -9.49 -5.26 -0.74
N ARG A 111 -10.73 -4.92 -0.38
CA ARG A 111 -11.10 -4.59 0.99
C ARG A 111 -10.73 -5.70 1.98
N ARG A 112 -10.94 -6.95 1.63
CA ARG A 112 -10.63 -8.09 2.51
C ARG A 112 -9.13 -8.32 2.62
N THR A 113 -8.41 -8.32 1.50
CA THR A 113 -6.94 -8.49 1.50
C THR A 113 -6.26 -7.36 2.24
N HIS A 114 -6.74 -6.12 2.06
CA HIS A 114 -6.23 -4.96 2.77
C HIS A 114 -6.56 -4.96 4.28
N ALA A 115 -7.72 -5.48 4.68
CA ALA A 115 -8.03 -5.69 6.09
C ALA A 115 -7.12 -6.75 6.74
N ILE A 116 -6.73 -7.79 6.00
CA ILE A 116 -5.72 -8.76 6.46
C ILE A 116 -4.36 -8.09 6.61
N HIS A 117 -3.94 -7.26 5.64
CA HIS A 117 -2.72 -6.47 5.72
C HIS A 117 -2.68 -5.64 7.01
N HIS A 118 -3.72 -4.88 7.32
CA HIS A 118 -3.79 -4.11 8.58
C HIS A 118 -3.72 -4.98 9.85
N ALA A 119 -4.31 -6.17 9.80
CA ALA A 119 -4.32 -7.07 10.94
C ALA A 119 -3.00 -7.82 11.16
N THR A 120 -2.12 -7.88 10.16
CA THR A 120 -0.91 -8.72 10.17
C THR A 120 0.35 -8.01 9.70
N SER A 121 0.29 -6.71 9.43
CA SER A 121 1.45 -5.91 9.01
C SER A 121 2.60 -6.06 10.02
N GLY A 122 3.81 -6.28 9.52
CA GLY A 122 4.99 -6.50 10.35
C GLY A 122 5.05 -7.84 11.10
N ASN A 123 4.11 -8.80 10.82
CA ASN A 123 4.13 -10.12 11.42
C ASN A 123 4.83 -11.13 10.50
N LEU A 124 6.02 -11.60 10.89
CA LEU A 124 6.84 -12.54 10.11
C LEU A 124 6.16 -13.91 9.89
N ASP A 125 5.24 -14.32 10.77
CA ASP A 125 4.52 -15.59 10.63
C ASP A 125 3.27 -15.50 9.76
N GLN A 126 2.78 -14.28 9.47
CA GLN A 126 1.50 -14.07 8.79
C GLN A 126 1.61 -13.18 7.53
N ARG A 127 2.76 -13.14 6.91
CA ARG A 127 2.99 -12.48 5.61
C ARG A 127 2.23 -13.22 4.52
N SER A 128 1.25 -12.61 3.86
CA SER A 128 0.53 -13.31 2.79
C SER A 128 -0.25 -12.43 1.84
N PHE A 129 -1.23 -11.66 2.33
CA PHE A 129 -2.13 -10.89 1.48
C PHE A 129 -1.87 -9.39 1.62
N GLY A 130 -1.73 -8.70 0.49
CA GLY A 130 -1.66 -7.25 0.47
C GLY A 130 -0.29 -6.67 0.80
N ASP A 131 0.70 -7.50 1.11
CA ASP A 131 2.07 -7.07 1.40
C ASP A 131 3.00 -7.23 0.18
N ILE A 132 4.10 -6.49 0.20
CA ILE A 132 5.24 -6.79 -0.65
C ILE A 132 6.04 -7.89 0.04
N ASP A 133 6.20 -9.03 -0.63
CA ASP A 133 6.89 -10.19 -0.09
C ASP A 133 8.30 -9.83 0.36
N THR A 134 8.52 -9.86 1.67
CA THR A 134 9.81 -9.55 2.30
C THR A 134 10.34 -10.81 2.98
N LEU A 135 11.46 -11.32 2.50
CA LEU A 135 12.16 -12.46 3.10
C LEU A 135 13.12 -11.99 4.19
N THR A 136 13.30 -12.84 5.22
CA THR A 136 14.43 -12.65 6.11
C THR A 136 15.73 -13.07 5.40
N VAL A 137 16.88 -12.58 5.90
CA VAL A 137 18.19 -13.00 5.35
C VAL A 137 18.35 -14.51 5.43
N ARG A 138 17.96 -15.13 6.55
CA ARG A 138 18.04 -16.59 6.73
C ARG A 138 17.15 -17.35 5.75
N GLU A 139 15.92 -16.90 5.53
CA GLU A 139 15.02 -17.48 4.54
C GLU A 139 15.60 -17.39 3.13
N TYR A 140 16.13 -16.23 2.77
CA TYR A 140 16.73 -16.00 1.46
C TYR A 140 17.96 -16.89 1.22
N LEU A 141 18.83 -17.03 2.20
CA LEU A 141 20.02 -17.90 2.11
C LEU A 141 19.67 -19.39 1.99
N ASN A 142 18.49 -19.82 2.47
CA ASN A 142 18.00 -21.18 2.34
C ASN A 142 17.29 -21.48 1.01
N LEU A 143 17.07 -20.47 0.17
CA LEU A 143 16.49 -20.67 -1.15
C LEU A 143 17.51 -21.29 -2.12
N SER A 144 17.01 -22.04 -3.12
CA SER A 144 17.82 -22.45 -4.26
C SER A 144 18.33 -21.24 -5.06
N ARG A 145 19.43 -21.40 -5.80
CA ARG A 145 20.02 -20.32 -6.62
C ARG A 145 18.99 -19.69 -7.56
N TRP A 146 18.11 -20.49 -8.15
CA TRP A 146 17.06 -20.00 -9.05
C TRP A 146 16.01 -19.18 -8.33
N LYS A 147 15.54 -19.62 -7.18
CA LYS A 147 14.58 -18.86 -6.35
C LYS A 147 15.17 -17.56 -5.82
N ARG A 148 16.47 -17.54 -5.49
CA ARG A 148 17.16 -16.27 -5.13
C ARG A 148 17.18 -15.29 -6.30
N LEU A 149 17.44 -15.79 -7.53
CA LEU A 149 17.40 -14.93 -8.73
C LEU A 149 16.01 -14.38 -8.95
N LEU A 150 14.96 -15.22 -8.90
CA LEU A 150 13.57 -14.77 -9.04
C LEU A 150 13.20 -13.71 -7.99
N TYR A 151 13.61 -13.90 -6.73
CA TYR A 151 13.36 -12.91 -5.68
C TYR A 151 14.10 -11.59 -5.95
N ARG A 152 15.34 -11.62 -6.43
CA ARG A 152 16.07 -10.40 -6.84
C ARG A 152 15.38 -9.68 -8.00
N VAL A 153 14.88 -10.40 -8.98
CA VAL A 153 14.10 -9.84 -10.10
C VAL A 153 12.82 -9.20 -9.59
N TYR A 154 12.08 -9.90 -8.72
CA TYR A 154 10.86 -9.40 -8.10
C TYR A 154 11.09 -8.10 -7.31
N ARG A 155 12.17 -8.02 -6.52
CA ARG A 155 12.52 -6.83 -5.71
C ARG A 155 13.25 -5.73 -6.49
N HIS A 156 13.50 -5.93 -7.78
CA HIS A 156 14.14 -4.91 -8.61
C HIS A 156 13.17 -3.75 -8.86
N PRO A 157 13.58 -2.47 -8.61
CA PRO A 157 12.67 -1.32 -8.70
C PRO A 157 11.89 -1.23 -10.03
N TRP A 158 12.52 -1.51 -11.17
CA TRP A 158 11.84 -1.50 -12.48
C TRP A 158 10.79 -2.59 -12.63
N VAL A 159 10.98 -3.74 -12.00
CA VAL A 159 9.97 -4.81 -11.98
C VAL A 159 8.86 -4.43 -11.02
N MET A 160 9.21 -4.00 -9.82
CA MET A 160 8.25 -3.66 -8.77
C MET A 160 7.36 -2.46 -9.14
N LEU A 161 7.94 -1.41 -9.75
CA LEU A 161 7.20 -0.19 -10.10
C LEU A 161 6.73 -0.14 -11.57
N GLY A 162 7.27 -0.98 -12.45
CA GLY A 162 6.89 -1.04 -13.87
C GLY A 162 5.99 -2.22 -14.18
N VAL A 163 6.57 -3.41 -14.24
CA VAL A 163 5.86 -4.65 -14.63
C VAL A 163 4.85 -5.09 -13.56
N GLY A 164 5.22 -4.94 -12.27
CA GLY A 164 4.40 -5.37 -11.13
C GLY A 164 3.01 -4.76 -11.11
N PRO A 165 2.84 -3.43 -11.23
CA PRO A 165 1.53 -2.79 -11.30
C PRO A 165 0.68 -3.28 -12.47
N LEU A 166 1.26 -3.42 -13.67
CA LEU A 166 0.52 -3.94 -14.82
C LEU A 166 0.04 -5.38 -14.56
N TYR A 167 0.92 -6.23 -14.07
CA TYR A 167 0.54 -7.59 -13.69
C TYR A 167 -0.57 -7.59 -12.61
N GLN A 168 -0.42 -6.77 -11.57
CA GLN A 168 -1.37 -6.68 -10.46
C GLN A 168 -2.77 -6.28 -10.93
N PHE A 169 -2.87 -5.19 -11.70
CA PHE A 169 -4.17 -4.60 -12.07
C PHE A 169 -4.80 -5.26 -13.30
N ILE A 170 -4.00 -5.69 -14.28
CA ILE A 170 -4.51 -6.25 -15.53
C ILE A 170 -4.68 -7.77 -15.45
N VAL A 171 -3.85 -8.47 -14.63
CA VAL A 171 -3.87 -9.94 -14.56
C VAL A 171 -4.37 -10.43 -13.21
N LYS A 172 -3.66 -10.15 -12.13
CA LYS A 172 -3.94 -10.74 -10.81
C LYS A 172 -5.32 -10.36 -10.28
N HIS A 173 -5.74 -9.10 -10.43
CA HIS A 173 -7.08 -8.66 -10.02
C HIS A 173 -8.20 -9.22 -10.90
N ARG A 174 -7.89 -9.69 -12.13
CA ARG A 174 -8.88 -10.36 -13.00
C ARG A 174 -9.02 -11.83 -12.65
N PHE A 175 -7.90 -12.47 -12.25
CA PHE A 175 -7.80 -13.90 -11.97
C PHE A 175 -7.03 -14.14 -10.67
N PRO A 176 -7.60 -13.85 -9.47
CA PRO A 176 -6.90 -14.00 -8.21
C PRO A 176 -6.82 -15.48 -7.80
N THR A 177 -5.86 -16.20 -8.37
CA THR A 177 -5.67 -17.64 -8.18
C THR A 177 -5.29 -18.04 -6.75
N ASP A 178 -4.79 -17.09 -5.95
CA ASP A 178 -4.44 -17.25 -4.54
C ASP A 178 -5.65 -17.13 -3.59
N THR A 179 -6.81 -16.72 -4.10
CA THR A 179 -8.01 -16.48 -3.31
C THR A 179 -8.74 -17.79 -2.98
N PRO A 180 -9.03 -18.07 -1.68
CA PRO A 180 -9.81 -19.24 -1.30
C PRO A 180 -11.18 -19.28 -1.99
N ARG A 181 -11.60 -20.46 -2.45
CA ARG A 181 -12.93 -20.65 -3.08
C ARG A 181 -14.10 -20.33 -2.16
N SER A 182 -13.88 -20.42 -0.85
CA SER A 182 -14.89 -20.08 0.17
C SER A 182 -15.18 -18.57 0.27
N TRP A 183 -14.35 -17.73 -0.31
CA TRP A 183 -14.54 -16.27 -0.32
C TRP A 183 -15.54 -15.83 -1.41
N LYS A 184 -16.77 -16.30 -1.29
CA LYS A 184 -17.81 -16.13 -2.33
C LYS A 184 -18.09 -14.66 -2.67
N ARG A 185 -18.16 -13.77 -1.67
CA ARG A 185 -18.42 -12.34 -1.87
C ARG A 185 -17.27 -11.65 -2.63
N GLU A 186 -16.06 -12.03 -2.32
CA GLU A 186 -14.86 -11.50 -2.95
C GLU A 186 -14.80 -11.96 -4.42
N TRP A 187 -15.09 -13.24 -4.69
CA TRP A 187 -15.21 -13.76 -6.06
C TRP A 187 -16.32 -13.08 -6.85
N MET A 188 -17.50 -12.85 -6.25
CA MET A 188 -18.57 -12.08 -6.90
C MET A 188 -18.10 -10.66 -7.26
N SER A 189 -17.34 -10.00 -6.38
CA SER A 189 -16.76 -8.68 -6.65
C SER A 189 -15.78 -8.72 -7.82
N VAL A 190 -14.95 -9.77 -7.92
CA VAL A 190 -14.02 -9.96 -9.05
C VAL A 190 -14.79 -10.08 -10.35
N TRP A 191 -15.78 -10.96 -10.43
CA TRP A 191 -16.57 -11.17 -11.65
C TRP A 191 -17.39 -9.95 -12.02
N ALA A 192 -18.05 -9.30 -11.05
CA ALA A 192 -18.80 -8.07 -11.31
C ALA A 192 -17.91 -6.95 -11.86
N THR A 193 -16.68 -6.78 -11.28
CA THR A 193 -15.72 -5.81 -11.79
C THR A 193 -15.22 -6.19 -13.18
N ASN A 194 -14.96 -7.48 -13.46
CA ASN A 194 -14.54 -7.93 -14.79
C ASN A 194 -15.60 -7.66 -15.85
N ILE A 195 -16.88 -7.94 -15.54
CA ILE A 195 -18.00 -7.65 -16.44
C ILE A 195 -18.12 -6.13 -16.68
N ALA A 196 -18.04 -5.32 -15.61
CA ALA A 196 -18.11 -3.87 -15.73
C ALA A 196 -16.95 -3.30 -16.57
N VAL A 197 -15.73 -3.77 -16.34
CA VAL A 197 -14.55 -3.39 -17.13
C VAL A 197 -14.72 -3.80 -18.60
N ALA A 198 -15.17 -5.02 -18.87
CA ALA A 198 -15.46 -5.47 -20.23
C ALA A 198 -16.51 -4.60 -20.92
N ALA A 199 -17.59 -4.21 -20.21
CA ALA A 199 -18.60 -3.31 -20.72
C ALA A 199 -18.03 -1.91 -21.03
N VAL A 200 -17.18 -1.36 -20.15
CA VAL A 200 -16.49 -0.07 -20.40
C VAL A 200 -15.59 -0.18 -21.63
N VAL A 201 -14.76 -1.22 -21.73
CA VAL A 201 -13.87 -1.43 -22.89
C VAL A 201 -14.68 -1.57 -24.19
N ALA A 202 -15.75 -2.33 -24.17
CA ALA A 202 -16.65 -2.47 -25.33
C ALA A 202 -17.28 -1.12 -25.69
N GLY A 203 -17.79 -0.37 -24.72
CA GLY A 203 -18.33 0.98 -24.94
C GLY A 203 -17.31 1.93 -25.57
N MET A 204 -16.07 1.93 -25.06
CA MET A 204 -14.97 2.74 -25.62
C MET A 204 -14.58 2.29 -27.03
N TRP A 205 -14.60 0.98 -27.30
CA TRP A 205 -14.33 0.46 -28.64
C TRP A 205 -15.33 1.03 -29.65
N PHE A 206 -16.64 0.96 -29.34
CA PHE A 206 -17.68 1.42 -30.27
C PHE A 206 -17.80 2.95 -30.40
N THR A 207 -17.32 3.72 -29.40
CA THR A 207 -17.46 5.19 -29.38
C THR A 207 -16.21 5.91 -29.90
N ILE A 208 -15.04 5.58 -29.38
CA ILE A 208 -13.78 6.30 -29.69
C ILE A 208 -12.74 5.41 -30.38
N GLY A 209 -12.99 4.12 -30.50
CA GLY A 209 -12.04 3.13 -31.01
C GLY A 209 -11.09 2.59 -29.94
N ILE A 210 -10.76 1.31 -30.04
CA ILE A 210 -9.93 0.61 -29.03
C ILE A 210 -8.51 1.16 -28.97
N GLU A 211 -7.93 1.53 -30.09
CA GLU A 211 -6.57 2.08 -30.17
C GLU A 211 -6.46 3.38 -29.38
N ARG A 212 -7.36 4.35 -29.63
CA ARG A 212 -7.36 5.63 -28.91
C ARG A 212 -7.59 5.44 -27.42
N PHE A 213 -8.49 4.54 -27.04
CA PHE A 213 -8.72 4.18 -25.65
C PHE A 213 -7.45 3.64 -25.00
N LEU A 214 -6.76 2.70 -25.63
CA LEU A 214 -5.53 2.09 -25.07
C LEU A 214 -4.38 3.08 -25.00
N LEU A 215 -4.21 3.98 -25.98
CA LEU A 215 -3.19 5.03 -25.98
C LEU A 215 -3.36 6.00 -24.78
N VAL A 216 -4.60 6.22 -24.32
CA VAL A 216 -4.89 7.03 -23.13
C VAL A 216 -4.79 6.19 -21.85
N GLN A 217 -5.43 5.02 -21.82
CA GLN A 217 -5.63 4.27 -20.58
C GLN A 217 -4.39 3.52 -20.10
N LEU A 218 -3.56 2.98 -21.01
CA LEU A 218 -2.38 2.21 -20.60
C LEU A 218 -1.33 3.04 -19.87
N PRO A 219 -0.88 4.21 -20.38
CA PRO A 219 0.08 5.05 -19.65
C PRO A 219 -0.52 5.55 -18.33
N LEU A 220 -1.82 5.87 -18.28
CA LEU A 220 -2.49 6.27 -17.06
C LEU A 220 -2.50 5.13 -16.03
N THR A 221 -2.85 3.92 -16.44
CA THR A 221 -2.84 2.73 -15.56
C THR A 221 -1.44 2.41 -15.05
N LEU A 222 -0.43 2.52 -15.91
CA LEU A 222 0.96 2.29 -15.51
C LEU A 222 1.41 3.35 -14.50
N LEU A 223 1.26 4.63 -14.80
CA LEU A 223 1.71 5.70 -13.91
C LEU A 223 1.00 5.67 -12.55
N SER A 224 -0.33 5.58 -12.55
CA SER A 224 -1.09 5.51 -11.29
C SER A 224 -0.80 4.24 -10.51
N GLY A 225 -0.66 3.11 -11.19
CA GLY A 225 -0.28 1.84 -10.56
C GLY A 225 1.11 1.90 -9.95
N SER A 226 2.10 2.47 -10.67
CA SER A 226 3.47 2.67 -10.18
C SER A 226 3.51 3.59 -8.96
N LEU A 227 2.80 4.72 -9.01
CA LEU A 227 2.69 5.65 -7.89
C LEU A 227 2.01 5.00 -6.68
N GLY A 228 0.93 4.23 -6.90
CA GLY A 228 0.23 3.53 -5.83
C GLY A 228 1.10 2.48 -5.15
N VAL A 229 1.83 1.67 -5.93
CA VAL A 229 2.79 0.69 -5.39
C VAL A 229 3.96 1.38 -4.68
N PHE A 230 4.47 2.48 -5.23
CA PHE A 230 5.53 3.26 -4.60
C PHE A 230 5.08 3.84 -3.24
N LEU A 231 3.90 4.47 -3.17
CA LEU A 231 3.35 4.98 -1.92
C LEU A 231 3.21 3.88 -0.88
N PHE A 232 2.64 2.73 -1.27
CA PHE A 232 2.51 1.58 -0.38
C PHE A 232 3.87 1.05 0.08
N TYR A 233 4.85 0.99 -0.83
CA TYR A 233 6.21 0.53 -0.54
C TYR A 233 6.88 1.40 0.51
N VAL A 234 6.96 2.72 0.30
CA VAL A 234 7.69 3.62 1.19
C VAL A 234 7.09 3.67 2.58
N GLN A 235 5.79 3.41 2.69
CA GLN A 235 5.06 3.41 3.95
C GLN A 235 5.41 2.24 4.88
N HIS A 236 5.98 1.14 4.35
CA HIS A 236 6.27 -0.08 5.10
C HIS A 236 7.70 -0.60 4.94
N GLN A 237 8.44 -0.14 3.93
CA GLN A 237 9.73 -0.68 3.56
C GLN A 237 10.83 0.38 3.75
N TYR A 238 11.27 0.58 4.99
CA TYR A 238 12.37 1.45 5.38
C TYR A 238 13.28 0.73 6.38
N GLU A 239 14.46 1.25 6.62
CA GLU A 239 15.54 0.54 7.33
C GLU A 239 15.10 0.03 8.70
N ASP A 240 14.57 0.92 9.54
CA ASP A 240 14.17 0.63 10.93
C ASP A 240 12.69 0.23 11.06
N THR A 241 12.07 -0.33 10.02
CA THR A 241 10.68 -0.75 10.07
C THR A 241 10.47 -1.90 11.06
N TYR A 242 9.22 -2.15 11.42
CA TYR A 242 8.87 -3.18 12.40
C TYR A 242 8.55 -4.52 11.74
N TRP A 243 9.32 -5.56 12.11
CA TRP A 243 9.00 -6.96 11.82
C TRP A 243 9.27 -7.81 13.06
N ARG A 244 8.27 -8.60 13.50
CA ARG A 244 8.39 -9.50 14.66
C ARG A 244 7.68 -10.81 14.37
N TYR A 245 8.14 -11.86 15.04
CA TYR A 245 7.38 -13.10 15.12
C TYR A 245 6.18 -12.93 16.03
N ARG A 246 5.14 -13.78 15.83
CA ARG A 246 3.85 -13.69 16.52
C ARG A 246 3.95 -13.58 18.05
N GLU A 247 4.93 -14.23 18.64
CA GLU A 247 5.13 -14.24 20.09
C GLU A 247 5.44 -12.85 20.69
N THR A 248 6.04 -11.97 19.91
CA THR A 248 6.45 -10.61 20.32
C THR A 248 5.82 -9.52 19.47
N TRP A 249 4.91 -9.88 18.56
CA TRP A 249 4.23 -8.92 17.69
C TRP A 249 3.12 -8.18 18.46
N ASP A 250 3.10 -6.87 18.32
CA ASP A 250 2.07 -5.98 18.88
C ASP A 250 1.43 -5.13 17.78
N TYR A 251 0.11 -5.00 17.80
CA TYR A 251 -0.66 -4.30 16.78
C TYR A 251 -0.33 -2.81 16.71
N TYR A 252 -0.23 -2.14 17.86
CA TYR A 252 0.03 -0.70 17.90
C TYR A 252 1.49 -0.38 17.58
N ALA A 253 2.44 -1.19 18.06
CA ALA A 253 3.83 -1.08 17.68
C ALA A 253 4.01 -1.30 16.17
N ALA A 254 3.35 -2.32 15.59
CA ALA A 254 3.37 -2.56 14.15
C ALA A 254 2.78 -1.38 13.35
N GLY A 255 1.75 -0.73 13.88
CA GLY A 255 1.17 0.47 13.26
C GLY A 255 2.08 1.69 13.33
N LEU A 256 2.74 1.93 14.46
CA LEU A 256 3.55 3.14 14.71
C LEU A 256 5.00 3.00 14.18
N GLU A 257 5.62 1.84 14.40
CA GLU A 257 7.03 1.58 14.03
C GLU A 257 7.14 0.86 12.67
N GLY A 258 6.09 0.17 12.23
CA GLY A 258 6.01 -0.53 10.93
C GLY A 258 5.36 0.28 9.82
N SER A 259 5.01 1.55 10.10
CA SER A 259 4.47 2.48 9.11
C SER A 259 5.07 3.86 9.29
N SER A 260 5.58 4.43 8.21
CA SER A 260 6.25 5.74 8.25
C SER A 260 5.28 6.92 8.17
N TYR A 261 5.76 8.10 8.58
CA TYR A 261 5.25 9.38 8.08
C TYR A 261 6.03 9.76 6.81
N PHE A 262 5.34 9.78 5.68
CA PHE A 262 5.93 10.24 4.42
C PHE A 262 5.69 11.75 4.28
N ASP A 263 6.76 12.53 4.49
CA ASP A 263 6.70 13.99 4.46
C ASP A 263 6.68 14.49 3.02
N LEU A 264 5.50 14.89 2.59
CA LEU A 264 5.22 15.35 1.24
C LEU A 264 4.92 16.86 1.25
N PRO A 265 5.24 17.58 0.16
CA PRO A 265 4.70 18.94 -0.06
C PRO A 265 3.17 18.95 0.04
N LYS A 266 2.59 20.03 0.52
CA LYS A 266 1.13 20.17 0.75
C LYS A 266 0.29 19.73 -0.46
N ILE A 267 0.73 20.06 -1.67
CA ILE A 267 0.03 19.70 -2.91
C ILE A 267 0.01 18.16 -3.12
N LEU A 268 1.10 17.46 -2.81
CA LEU A 268 1.16 16.01 -2.91
C LEU A 268 0.39 15.34 -1.77
N HIS A 269 0.38 15.90 -0.55
CA HIS A 269 -0.52 15.46 0.53
C HIS A 269 -1.98 15.56 0.10
N TRP A 270 -2.36 16.63 -0.61
CA TRP A 270 -3.71 16.78 -1.14
C TRP A 270 -4.04 15.67 -2.17
N PHE A 271 -3.17 15.41 -3.15
CA PHE A 271 -3.38 14.36 -4.14
C PHE A 271 -3.38 12.96 -3.54
N THR A 272 -2.55 12.70 -2.55
CA THR A 272 -2.48 11.41 -1.86
C THR A 272 -3.49 11.28 -0.72
N GLY A 273 -4.45 12.22 -0.58
CA GLY A 273 -5.45 12.18 0.48
C GLY A 273 -4.84 12.04 1.88
N ASN A 274 -3.74 12.73 2.14
CA ASN A 274 -3.00 12.67 3.42
C ASN A 274 -2.51 11.26 3.83
N ILE A 275 -2.47 10.28 2.93
CA ILE A 275 -2.05 8.91 3.29
C ILE A 275 -0.56 8.84 3.70
N GLY A 276 0.20 9.92 3.55
CA GLY A 276 1.53 10.06 4.13
C GLY A 276 1.56 9.92 5.64
N TYR A 277 0.45 10.21 6.35
CA TYR A 277 0.26 9.91 7.77
C TYR A 277 -0.12 8.44 8.00
N HIS A 278 0.62 7.52 7.40
CA HIS A 278 0.23 6.12 7.27
C HIS A 278 0.21 5.36 8.60
N HIS A 279 1.11 5.69 9.51
CA HIS A 279 1.13 5.15 10.87
C HIS A 279 -0.17 5.44 11.64
N ILE A 280 -0.75 6.67 11.50
CA ILE A 280 -2.04 7.02 12.11
C ILE A 280 -3.14 6.17 11.51
N HIS A 281 -3.10 6.00 10.18
CA HIS A 281 -4.03 5.15 9.45
C HIS A 281 -3.95 3.69 9.90
N HIS A 282 -2.75 3.14 10.13
CA HIS A 282 -2.58 1.78 10.66
C HIS A 282 -3.07 1.62 12.11
N VAL A 283 -2.80 2.58 12.97
CA VAL A 283 -3.30 2.59 14.36
C VAL A 283 -4.82 2.69 14.39
N CYS A 284 -5.42 3.46 13.47
CA CYS A 284 -6.87 3.63 13.40
C CYS A 284 -7.38 3.90 11.97
N SER A 285 -7.57 2.85 11.18
CA SER A 285 -8.03 2.93 9.79
C SER A 285 -9.44 3.52 9.58
N ARG A 286 -10.18 3.75 10.67
CA ARG A 286 -11.50 4.40 10.62
C ARG A 286 -11.44 5.92 10.58
N ILE A 287 -10.28 6.54 10.63
CA ILE A 287 -10.10 7.98 10.49
C ILE A 287 -10.17 8.31 8.99
N PRO A 288 -11.13 9.15 8.54
CA PRO A 288 -11.15 9.58 7.13
C PRO A 288 -9.89 10.38 6.80
N ASN A 289 -9.46 10.30 5.56
CA ASN A 289 -8.22 10.94 5.06
C ASN A 289 -8.08 12.42 5.46
N TYR A 290 -9.18 13.18 5.47
CA TYR A 290 -9.22 14.61 5.79
C TYR A 290 -9.08 14.93 7.30
N HIS A 291 -9.06 13.92 8.17
CA HIS A 291 -8.80 14.07 9.60
C HIS A 291 -7.40 13.57 10.02
N LEU A 292 -6.66 12.89 9.16
CA LEU A 292 -5.33 12.37 9.49
C LEU A 292 -4.36 13.47 9.92
N GLN A 293 -4.28 14.56 9.14
CA GLN A 293 -3.42 15.69 9.46
C GLN A 293 -3.84 16.39 10.77
N ARG A 294 -5.15 16.47 11.05
CA ARG A 294 -5.65 17.03 12.29
C ARG A 294 -5.23 16.18 13.50
N ALA A 295 -5.38 14.86 13.41
CA ALA A 295 -4.94 13.94 14.47
C ALA A 295 -3.43 14.05 14.72
N TRP A 296 -2.62 14.14 13.67
CA TRP A 296 -1.18 14.38 13.76
C TRP A 296 -0.85 15.66 14.51
N ASN A 297 -1.51 16.78 14.19
CA ASN A 297 -1.23 18.07 14.80
C ASN A 297 -1.65 18.16 16.27
N GLU A 298 -2.74 17.47 16.64
CA GLU A 298 -3.34 17.56 17.98
C GLU A 298 -2.79 16.50 18.96
N ILE A 299 -2.12 15.45 18.47
CA ILE A 299 -1.61 14.34 19.31
C ILE A 299 -0.08 14.20 19.16
N PRO A 300 0.74 14.81 20.05
CA PRO A 300 2.20 14.77 19.95
C PRO A 300 2.80 13.35 19.99
N ALA A 301 2.12 12.40 20.63
CA ALA A 301 2.57 11.01 20.68
C ALA A 301 2.62 10.34 19.30
N LEU A 302 1.79 10.77 18.33
CA LEU A 302 1.82 10.30 16.95
C LEU A 302 3.01 10.83 16.14
N GLN A 303 3.69 11.87 16.63
CA GLN A 303 4.82 12.50 15.92
C GLN A 303 6.16 11.80 16.18
N LYS A 304 6.18 10.79 17.04
CA LYS A 304 7.37 10.01 17.39
C LYS A 304 7.47 8.75 16.52
N VAL A 305 7.59 8.94 15.22
CA VAL A 305 7.66 7.85 14.24
C VAL A 305 8.76 8.15 13.22
N THR A 306 9.10 7.18 12.40
CA THR A 306 10.06 7.39 11.31
C THR A 306 9.51 8.33 10.25
N TRP A 307 10.25 9.39 9.97
CA TRP A 307 9.96 10.38 8.93
C TRP A 307 10.77 10.05 7.69
N LEU A 308 10.11 10.05 6.54
CA LEU A 308 10.75 9.86 5.25
C LEU A 308 10.47 11.06 4.34
N SER A 309 11.51 11.73 3.91
CA SER A 309 11.44 12.70 2.82
C SER A 309 11.37 12.01 1.45
N ILE A 310 11.11 12.76 0.38
CA ILE A 310 11.15 12.22 -0.99
C ILE A 310 12.53 11.62 -1.32
N PRO A 311 13.68 12.27 -1.05
CA PRO A 311 15.00 11.66 -1.23
C PRO A 311 15.19 10.36 -0.44
N ASP A 312 14.78 10.30 0.83
CA ASP A 312 14.89 9.10 1.66
C ASP A 312 14.06 7.96 1.08
N SER A 313 12.83 8.26 0.63
CA SER A 313 11.93 7.28 0.05
C SER A 313 12.50 6.61 -1.22
N LEU A 314 13.32 7.30 -2.00
CA LEU A 314 14.01 6.72 -3.15
C LEU A 314 15.13 5.76 -2.72
N GLN A 315 15.77 6.02 -1.56
CA GLN A 315 16.81 5.13 -1.01
C GLN A 315 16.19 3.81 -0.52
N THR A 316 14.97 3.85 0.01
CA THR A 316 14.27 2.64 0.48
C THR A 316 14.06 1.60 -0.63
N LEU A 317 14.00 2.00 -1.90
CA LEU A 317 13.86 1.08 -3.04
C LEU A 317 15.02 0.06 -3.17
N ARG A 318 16.11 0.26 -2.46
CA ARG A 318 17.26 -0.65 -2.41
C ARG A 318 17.12 -1.71 -1.33
N LEU A 319 16.21 -1.52 -0.36
CA LEU A 319 15.98 -2.43 0.75
C LEU A 319 15.16 -3.63 0.28
N SER A 320 15.55 -4.85 0.68
CA SER A 320 14.95 -6.06 0.11
C SER A 320 14.84 -7.23 1.08
N LEU A 321 15.66 -7.28 2.13
CA LEU A 321 15.76 -8.39 3.05
C LEU A 321 15.69 -7.90 4.49
N TRP A 322 14.95 -8.62 5.33
CA TRP A 322 14.91 -8.35 6.76
C TRP A 322 16.04 -9.10 7.49
N ASP A 323 16.91 -8.37 8.14
CA ASP A 323 17.90 -8.94 9.03
C ASP A 323 17.31 -9.05 10.45
N GLU A 324 17.12 -10.29 10.91
CA GLU A 324 16.43 -10.59 12.16
C GLU A 324 17.25 -10.18 13.39
N ASP A 325 18.59 -10.19 13.29
CA ASP A 325 19.49 -9.92 14.40
C ASP A 325 19.69 -8.41 14.61
N SER A 326 19.98 -7.66 13.54
CA SER A 326 20.06 -6.20 13.60
C SER A 326 18.69 -5.53 13.67
N ARG A 327 17.61 -6.26 13.33
CA ARG A 327 16.25 -5.74 13.22
C ARG A 327 16.13 -4.59 12.24
N GLN A 328 16.75 -4.76 11.07
CA GLN A 328 16.75 -3.76 10.01
C GLN A 328 16.46 -4.39 8.65
N LEU A 329 15.83 -3.61 7.75
CA LEU A 329 15.79 -3.94 6.34
C LEU A 329 17.12 -3.57 5.69
N ILE A 330 17.72 -4.52 5.00
CA ILE A 330 18.96 -4.34 4.26
C ILE A 330 18.77 -4.54 2.76
N GLY A 331 19.64 -3.91 2.00
CA GLY A 331 19.75 -4.19 0.56
C GLY A 331 20.64 -5.41 0.28
N PHE A 332 20.58 -5.95 -0.93
CA PHE A 332 21.43 -7.06 -1.36
C PHE A 332 22.95 -6.75 -1.28
N ARG A 333 23.34 -5.46 -1.23
CA ARG A 333 24.73 -5.06 -1.03
C ARG A 333 25.23 -5.32 0.40
N GLY A 334 24.36 -5.28 1.40
CA GLY A 334 24.69 -5.60 2.79
C GLY A 334 24.70 -7.10 3.08
N LEU A 335 24.13 -7.93 2.18
CA LEU A 335 24.00 -9.37 2.40
C LEU A 335 25.34 -10.11 2.68
N PRO A 336 26.48 -9.80 2.03
CA PRO A 336 27.74 -10.48 2.32
C PRO A 336 28.19 -10.31 3.79
N ALA A 337 28.11 -9.10 4.33
CA ALA A 337 28.50 -8.82 5.72
C ALA A 337 27.60 -9.56 6.73
N VAL A 338 26.29 -9.58 6.48
CA VAL A 338 25.36 -10.33 7.36
C VAL A 338 25.61 -11.83 7.28
N ARG A 339 25.88 -12.35 6.08
CA ARG A 339 26.22 -13.77 5.89
C ARG A 339 27.48 -14.15 6.66
N GLU A 340 28.53 -13.38 6.57
CA GLU A 340 29.79 -13.60 7.30
C GLU A 340 29.59 -13.56 8.83
N ARG A 341 28.73 -12.66 9.33
CA ARG A 341 28.35 -12.66 10.74
C ARG A 341 27.63 -13.96 11.13
N LEU A 342 26.65 -14.39 10.36
CA LEU A 342 25.89 -15.63 10.63
C LEU A 342 26.79 -16.88 10.58
N GLU A 343 27.79 -16.91 9.70
CA GLU A 343 28.76 -18.02 9.62
C GLU A 343 29.64 -18.05 10.89
N ARG A 344 30.11 -16.90 11.39
CA ARG A 344 30.86 -16.79 12.66
C ARG A 344 30.05 -17.24 13.87
N ASP A 345 28.80 -16.76 14.00
CA ASP A 345 27.92 -17.11 15.13
C ASP A 345 27.69 -18.63 15.20
N LEU A 346 27.63 -19.32 14.05
CA LEU A 346 27.53 -20.78 13.98
C LEU A 346 28.81 -21.47 14.43
N ASP A 347 29.98 -20.94 14.06
CA ASP A 347 31.28 -21.49 14.45
C ASP A 347 31.54 -21.31 15.97
N ASP A 348 31.02 -20.22 16.55
CA ASP A 348 31.11 -19.94 17.99
C ASP A 348 30.08 -20.73 18.83
N GLY A 349 29.25 -21.59 18.17
CA GLY A 349 28.31 -22.48 18.84
C GLY A 349 27.02 -21.79 19.35
N GLU A 350 26.74 -20.56 18.89
CA GLU A 350 25.48 -19.92 19.17
C GLU A 350 24.31 -20.67 18.46
N THR A 351 23.26 -20.94 19.23
CA THR A 351 22.05 -21.56 18.67
C THR A 351 21.32 -20.57 17.76
N VAL A 352 21.67 -20.57 16.50
CA VAL A 352 20.96 -19.79 15.49
C VAL A 352 19.55 -20.36 15.35
N ARG A 353 18.53 -19.55 15.63
CA ARG A 353 17.12 -19.94 15.49
C ARG A 353 16.90 -20.42 14.05
N PRO A 354 16.46 -21.67 13.82
CA PRO A 354 16.19 -22.11 12.45
C PRO A 354 15.10 -21.24 11.83
N PRO A 355 15.25 -20.83 10.57
CA PRO A 355 14.22 -20.05 9.90
C PRO A 355 12.92 -20.89 9.89
N LYS A 356 11.81 -20.28 10.32
CA LYS A 356 10.50 -20.89 10.11
C LYS A 356 10.31 -21.03 8.59
N PRO A 357 9.78 -22.17 8.10
CA PRO A 357 9.61 -22.36 6.67
C PRO A 357 8.72 -21.27 6.10
N TYR A 358 9.29 -20.39 5.28
CA TYR A 358 8.54 -19.40 4.53
C TYR A 358 7.52 -20.14 3.65
N VAL A 359 6.25 -19.89 3.90
CA VAL A 359 5.19 -20.41 3.04
C VAL A 359 5.22 -19.61 1.75
N ILE A 360 5.99 -20.14 0.78
CA ILE A 360 6.11 -19.54 -0.56
C ILE A 360 4.70 -19.24 -1.08
N PRO A 361 4.37 -18.00 -1.45
CA PRO A 361 3.11 -17.67 -2.08
C PRO A 361 2.81 -18.62 -3.23
N ARG A 362 1.55 -19.03 -3.41
CA ARG A 362 1.19 -19.99 -4.48
C ARG A 362 1.67 -19.55 -5.87
N ALA A 363 1.79 -18.25 -6.10
CA ALA A 363 2.35 -17.69 -7.35
C ALA A 363 3.81 -18.09 -7.61
N TRP A 364 4.56 -18.56 -6.59
CA TRP A 364 5.96 -19.01 -6.67
C TRP A 364 6.12 -20.54 -6.54
N ARG A 365 4.98 -21.25 -6.36
CA ARG A 365 4.94 -22.71 -6.36
C ARG A 365 4.75 -23.18 -7.81
N GLY A 366 5.84 -23.15 -8.57
CA GLY A 366 5.91 -23.80 -9.87
C GLY A 366 6.01 -25.29 -9.73
#